data_0129f91b863b65f15abe1dbe3fa22387
#
_entry.id   0129f91b863b65f15abe1dbe3fa22387
#
_cell.length_a   1.000
_cell.length_b   1.000
_cell.length_c   1.000
_cell.angle_alpha   90.00
_cell.angle_beta   90.00
_cell.angle_gamma   90.00
#
_symmetry.space_group_name_H-M   'P 1'
#
loop_
_entity.id
_entity.type
_entity.pdbx_description
1 polymer ?
#
loop_
_entity_poly.entity_id
_entity_poly.type
_entity_poly.pdbx_seq_one_letter_code
_entity_poly.pdbx_strand_id
1 'polypeptide(L)'
;MQLLAGFAQQDPGRLIAGAQADGDGVLLRLRMAEGYGRLSRQRRQAQAERWWQRSLELGYEQLQLRDGLGRLLARQARVGSGMILLDAGD
;
A
#
# COMPACT_ATOMS: atom_id res chain seq x y z
N MET A 1 -18.95 2.00 3.98
CA MET A 1 -18.12 2.10 2.76
C MET A 1 -16.94 1.16 2.87
N GLN A 2 -16.65 0.43 1.81
CA GLN A 2 -15.53 -0.50 1.83
C GLN A 2 -14.29 0.18 1.30
N LEU A 3 -13.24 0.15 2.10
CA LEU A 3 -11.97 0.76 1.72
C LEU A 3 -11.39 0.15 0.46
N LEU A 4 -11.50 -1.18 0.30
CA LEU A 4 -10.98 -1.87 -0.88
C LEU A 4 -11.60 -1.35 -2.17
N ALA A 5 -12.89 -1.00 -2.15
CA ALA A 5 -13.56 -0.50 -3.34
C ALA A 5 -12.91 0.80 -3.84
N GLY A 6 -12.36 1.59 -2.93
CA GLY A 6 -11.68 2.84 -3.29
C GLY A 6 -10.38 2.63 -4.07
N PHE A 7 -9.83 1.41 -4.07
CA PHE A 7 -8.58 1.08 -4.74
C PHE A 7 -8.77 0.18 -5.97
N ALA A 8 -10.01 -0.15 -6.33
CA ALA A 8 -10.27 -1.14 -7.37
C ALA A 8 -9.60 -0.79 -8.71
N GLN A 9 -9.62 0.48 -9.09
CA GLN A 9 -9.03 0.91 -10.36
C GLN A 9 -7.50 0.91 -10.32
N GLN A 10 -6.92 1.04 -9.14
CA GLN A 10 -5.48 1.07 -8.96
C GLN A 10 -4.91 -0.32 -8.67
N ASP A 11 -5.76 -1.34 -8.66
CA ASP A 11 -5.35 -2.69 -8.31
C ASP A 11 -5.95 -3.74 -9.25
N PRO A 12 -5.66 -3.65 -10.58
CA PRO A 12 -6.21 -4.61 -11.53
C PRO A 12 -5.74 -6.04 -11.28
N GLY A 13 -4.57 -6.21 -10.69
CA GLY A 13 -4.03 -7.54 -10.37
C GLY A 13 -4.51 -8.12 -9.05
N ARG A 14 -5.39 -7.41 -8.36
CA ARG A 14 -5.92 -7.85 -7.06
C ARG A 14 -4.81 -8.16 -6.05
N LEU A 15 -3.86 -7.27 -5.96
CA LEU A 15 -2.70 -7.42 -5.06
C LEU A 15 -3.02 -7.00 -3.63
N ILE A 16 -4.10 -6.24 -3.44
CA ILE A 16 -4.52 -5.81 -2.10
C ILE A 16 -5.53 -6.80 -1.56
N ALA A 17 -5.16 -7.50 -0.49
CA ALA A 17 -6.04 -8.49 0.15
C ALA A 17 -6.94 -7.89 1.22
N GLY A 18 -6.57 -6.75 1.78
CA GLY A 18 -7.37 -6.10 2.80
C GLY A 18 -6.93 -4.66 3.02
N ALA A 19 -7.80 -3.87 3.61
CA ALA A 19 -7.52 -2.47 3.91
C ALA A 19 -8.12 -2.12 5.27
N GLN A 20 -7.39 -1.36 6.07
CA GLN A 20 -7.82 -0.93 7.39
C GLN A 20 -7.28 0.45 7.68
N ALA A 21 -8.15 1.34 8.13
CA ALA A 21 -7.77 2.67 8.57
C ALA A 21 -7.66 2.70 10.09
N ASP A 22 -6.69 3.45 10.60
CA ASP A 22 -6.63 3.71 12.04
C ASP A 22 -7.79 4.63 12.46
N GLY A 23 -8.08 4.62 13.77
CA GLY A 23 -9.28 5.24 14.29
C GLY A 23 -9.45 6.73 13.97
N ASP A 24 -8.38 7.46 13.77
CA ASP A 24 -8.45 8.88 13.43
C ASP A 24 -8.44 9.12 11.91
N GLY A 25 -8.32 8.06 11.10
CA GLY A 25 -8.34 8.18 9.65
C GLY A 25 -7.06 8.74 9.03
N VAL A 26 -5.99 8.88 9.78
CA VAL A 26 -4.73 9.41 9.28
C VAL A 26 -3.92 8.34 8.56
N LEU A 27 -3.85 7.15 9.13
CA LEU A 27 -3.04 6.04 8.61
C LEU A 27 -3.91 5.00 7.94
N LEU A 28 -3.55 4.64 6.72
CA LEU A 28 -4.17 3.54 6.00
C LEU A 28 -3.18 2.38 5.93
N ARG A 29 -3.64 1.18 6.28
CA ARG A 29 -2.86 -0.06 6.14
C ARG A 29 -3.49 -0.91 5.07
N LEU A 30 -2.67 -1.30 4.09
CA LEU A 30 -3.08 -2.23 3.04
C LEU A 30 -2.35 -3.55 3.26
N ARG A 31 -3.12 -4.64 3.34
CA ARG A 31 -2.54 -5.98 3.43
C ARG A 31 -2.40 -6.54 2.02
N MET A 32 -1.18 -6.97 1.68
CA MET A 32 -0.87 -7.46 0.34
C MET A 32 -1.18 -8.94 0.22
N ALA A 33 -1.72 -9.32 -0.93
CA ALA A 33 -1.84 -10.72 -1.33
C ALA A 33 -0.47 -11.23 -1.79
N GLU A 34 -0.34 -12.55 -1.93
CA GLU A 34 0.93 -13.17 -2.31
C GLU A 34 1.49 -12.65 -3.62
N GLY A 35 0.62 -12.30 -4.57
CA GLY A 35 1.05 -11.82 -5.87
C GLY A 35 1.95 -10.59 -5.82
N TYR A 36 1.78 -9.76 -4.79
CA TYR A 36 2.64 -8.59 -4.63
C TYR A 36 4.11 -9.00 -4.51
N GLY A 37 4.41 -10.01 -3.71
CA GLY A 37 5.78 -10.46 -3.50
C GLY A 37 6.41 -11.09 -4.74
N ARG A 38 5.62 -11.48 -5.72
CA ARG A 38 6.12 -12.06 -6.96
C ARG A 38 6.50 -11.01 -8.00
N LEU A 39 6.12 -9.76 -7.77
CA LEU A 39 6.48 -8.67 -8.67
C LEU A 39 7.96 -8.34 -8.52
N SER A 40 8.56 -7.84 -9.60
CA SER A 40 9.89 -7.27 -9.53
C SER A 40 9.88 -6.06 -8.59
N ARG A 41 11.05 -5.68 -8.07
CA ARG A 41 11.15 -4.51 -7.21
C ARG A 41 10.62 -3.26 -7.92
N GLN A 42 10.93 -3.11 -9.19
CA GLN A 42 10.47 -1.96 -9.96
C GLN A 42 8.95 -1.90 -10.02
N ARG A 43 8.30 -3.06 -10.23
CA ARG A 43 6.85 -3.10 -10.28
C ARG A 43 6.22 -2.88 -8.92
N ARG A 44 6.84 -3.41 -7.85
CA ARG A 44 6.36 -3.14 -6.49
C ARG A 44 6.42 -1.65 -6.18
N GLN A 45 7.51 -0.99 -6.58
CA GLN A 45 7.64 0.45 -6.37
C GLN A 45 6.55 1.21 -7.13
N ALA A 46 6.32 0.86 -8.40
CA ALA A 46 5.32 1.53 -9.22
C ALA A 46 3.91 1.36 -8.63
N GLN A 47 3.58 0.14 -8.18
CA GLN A 47 2.27 -0.09 -7.58
C GLN A 47 2.13 0.66 -6.26
N ALA A 48 3.16 0.64 -5.42
CA ALA A 48 3.13 1.35 -4.15
C ALA A 48 2.88 2.84 -4.36
N GLU A 49 3.53 3.44 -5.37
CA GLU A 49 3.34 4.85 -5.68
C GLU A 49 1.90 5.14 -6.12
N ARG A 50 1.31 4.26 -6.93
CA ARG A 50 -0.08 4.44 -7.37
C ARG A 50 -1.04 4.39 -6.18
N TRP A 51 -0.85 3.43 -5.28
CA TRP A 51 -1.69 3.32 -4.09
C TRP A 51 -1.48 4.51 -3.16
N TRP A 52 -0.25 5.01 -3.07
CA TRP A 52 0.04 6.21 -2.28
C TRP A 52 -0.73 7.41 -2.80
N GLN A 53 -0.68 7.65 -4.11
CA GLN A 53 -1.43 8.74 -4.72
C GLN A 53 -2.93 8.60 -4.45
N ARG A 54 -3.45 7.39 -4.58
CA ARG A 54 -4.87 7.15 -4.32
C ARG A 54 -5.23 7.39 -2.86
N SER A 55 -4.36 6.96 -1.94
CA SER A 55 -4.63 7.16 -0.51
C SER A 55 -4.68 8.65 -0.17
N LEU A 56 -3.83 9.46 -0.78
CA LEU A 56 -3.87 10.91 -0.60
C LEU A 56 -5.20 11.49 -1.12
N GLU A 57 -5.67 11.02 -2.26
CA GLU A 57 -6.95 11.46 -2.81
C GLU A 57 -8.11 11.12 -1.87
N LEU A 58 -8.00 10.01 -1.16
CA LEU A 58 -9.01 9.59 -0.20
C LEU A 58 -8.89 10.29 1.16
N GLY A 59 -7.87 11.10 1.34
CA GLY A 59 -7.72 11.92 2.55
C GLY A 59 -6.77 11.38 3.60
N TYR A 60 -6.06 10.28 3.32
CA TYR A 60 -5.09 9.74 4.27
C TYR A 60 -3.76 10.50 4.17
N GLU A 61 -3.04 10.55 5.26
CA GLU A 61 -1.74 11.21 5.33
C GLU A 61 -0.58 10.22 5.46
N GLN A 62 -0.88 8.96 5.77
CA GLN A 62 0.13 7.92 5.94
C GLN A 62 -0.37 6.64 5.30
N LEU A 63 0.55 5.89 4.68
CA LEU A 63 0.23 4.61 4.07
C LEU A 63 1.28 3.58 4.45
N GLN A 64 0.81 2.39 4.84
CA GLN A 64 1.67 1.23 5.08
C GLN A 64 1.16 0.07 4.26
N LEU A 65 2.09 -0.65 3.63
CA LEU A 65 1.81 -1.93 2.99
C LEU A 65 2.38 -3.02 3.89
N ARG A 66 1.54 -4.02 4.22
CA ARG A 66 1.93 -5.13 5.10
C ARG A 66 1.60 -6.46 4.44
N ASP A 67 2.32 -7.51 4.82
CA ASP A 67 2.01 -8.85 4.34
C ASP A 67 0.96 -9.52 5.24
N GLY A 68 0.64 -10.77 4.93
CA GLY A 68 -0.36 -11.52 5.70
C GLY A 68 0.03 -11.83 7.13
N LEU A 69 1.31 -11.68 7.46
CA LEU A 69 1.82 -11.85 8.83
C LEU A 69 1.95 -10.52 9.56
N GLY A 70 1.56 -9.42 8.94
CA GLY A 70 1.62 -8.10 9.56
C GLY A 70 2.98 -7.42 9.45
N ARG A 71 3.92 -7.99 8.69
CA ARG A 71 5.24 -7.37 8.51
C ARG A 71 5.14 -6.19 7.56
N LEU A 72 5.85 -5.12 7.90
CA LEU A 72 5.83 -3.90 7.09
C LEU A 72 6.67 -4.11 5.82
N LEU A 73 6.04 -3.92 4.67
CA LEU A 73 6.68 -4.10 3.37
C LEU A 73 7.06 -2.77 2.74
N ALA A 74 6.29 -1.72 3.01
CA ALA A 74 6.53 -0.41 2.44
C ALA A 74 5.79 0.64 3.24
N ARG A 75 6.28 1.88 3.17
CA ARG A 75 5.62 3.02 3.82
C ARG A 75 5.92 4.28 3.02
N GLN A 76 5.13 5.33 3.24
CA GLN A 76 5.44 6.61 2.63
C GLN A 76 6.74 7.18 3.20
N ALA A 77 7.45 7.97 2.40
CA ALA A 77 8.66 8.65 2.83
C ALA A 77 8.29 9.71 3.87
N ARG A 78 9.10 9.80 4.93
CA ARG A 78 8.89 10.80 5.98
C ARG A 78 9.49 12.15 5.59
N VAL A 79 10.50 12.10 4.74
CA VAL A 79 11.15 13.28 4.19
C VAL A 79 11.17 13.11 2.68
N GLY A 80 10.72 14.12 1.95
CA GLY A 80 10.55 14.00 0.52
C GLY A 80 9.19 13.43 0.17
N SER A 81 9.09 12.73 -0.96
CA SER A 81 7.83 12.17 -1.44
C SER A 81 7.99 10.72 -1.86
N GLY A 82 6.85 10.06 -2.09
CA GLY A 82 6.83 8.71 -2.61
C GLY A 82 6.85 7.63 -1.54
N MET A 83 7.02 6.39 -1.98
CA MET A 83 7.01 5.22 -1.12
C MET A 83 8.40 4.61 -1.02
N ILE A 84 8.70 4.10 0.16
CA ILE A 84 9.96 3.40 0.44
C ILE A 84 9.64 1.93 0.66
N LEU A 85 10.28 1.05 -0.13
CA LEU A 85 10.14 -0.38 0.05
C LEU A 85 11.11 -0.85 1.12
N LEU A 86 10.60 -1.65 2.06
CA LEU A 86 11.36 -2.13 3.20
C LEU A 86 11.59 -3.63 3.18
N ASP A 87 10.97 -4.34 2.24
CA ASP A 87 11.10 -5.79 2.17
C ASP A 87 12.52 -6.15 1.74
N ALA A 88 13.13 -7.05 2.49
CA ALA A 88 14.54 -7.39 2.33
C ALA A 88 14.81 -8.45 1.29
N GLY A 89 13.82 -8.86 0.54
CA GLY A 89 13.96 -9.98 -0.38
C GLY A 89 14.63 -9.65 -1.69
N ASP A 90 15.14 -8.50 -1.82
CA ASP A 90 15.68 -8.05 -3.11
C ASP A 90 17.16 -7.92 -3.10
#